data_fef4c1b731a6da1ece88451a7ee9a705
#
_entry.id   fef4c1b731a6da1ece88451a7ee9a705
#
_cell.length_a   1.000
_cell.length_b   1.000
_cell.length_c   1.000
_cell.angle_alpha   90.00
_cell.angle_beta   90.00
_cell.angle_gamma   90.00
#
_symmetry.space_group_name_H-M   'P 1'
#
loop_
_entity.id
_entity.type
_entity.pdbx_description
1 polymer ?
#
loop_
_entity_poly.entity_id
_entity_poly.type
_entity_poly.pdbx_seq_one_letter_code
_entity_poly.pdbx_strand_id
1 'polypeptide(L)'
;MRKVLIGGLCASLIAGLTACNDKTAEVKTPEPTQTATAAAVTKALGSGIEFAHFDKAVRPQDDFYKYVNGTWLKNTEIPGDRTSIGAFYDLREKSRDDVKAIIEEVAATPNLAAGTDEQKVADLYRSFMDTATLNKLGVTPIQGELDAINALKDKNELVKYFAHSQIAGAGTPMAFYIDIDAKNSSRYATHLWQYGLSLPEKDYYFNESERFVNIRKAYLAHIEKMFTLAGLANPKASAEAILALETAIAAKHWDVVETRDSTKTYNLYQVKDLPTLAPDIDWAGYLAALGADKQTDIIVNQPSYIQGLNDILKTTDLATWKTYMQWQVLTHAASNLSEELDNENFAFFSKTLNGQEEQEPRWKRGVATVNNILGEVVGKVYVKRHFAPEAKERMQALVENLRGAYGDSIKELTWMSESTKVAAADKLAKFNPKIGYPNKWEDYSKLTIKADDLVGNAMRASEVEHAKSLAKLGAPIDRDEWHMTPQTVNAYYNPTMNEIVFPAAILQPPFFNMEADDAVNYGGIGAVIGHEMGHGFDDQGAKFDGEGNMRDWWTEQDLKEFSARGQALIAQYDGYAVFDXXXXRAICVIGGQSKI
;
A
#
# COMPACT_ATOMS: atom_id res chain seq x y z
N MET A 1 16.48 2.95 28.14
CA MET A 1 15.27 3.75 27.85
C MET A 1 15.19 3.91 26.31
N ARG A 2 14.20 3.30 25.73
CA ARG A 2 14.01 3.34 24.28
C ARG A 2 13.24 4.58 23.86
N LYS A 3 13.70 5.18 22.82
CA LYS A 3 13.15 6.44 22.32
C LYS A 3 12.02 6.20 21.32
N VAL A 4 10.92 6.90 21.51
CA VAL A 4 9.73 6.83 20.64
C VAL A 4 10.06 7.54 19.31
N LEU A 5 9.93 6.81 18.21
CA LEU A 5 9.96 7.41 16.86
C LEU A 5 8.52 7.64 16.41
N ILE A 6 8.17 8.89 16.23
CA ILE A 6 6.87 9.25 15.69
C ILE A 6 6.95 9.03 14.18
N GLY A 7 6.44 7.89 13.76
CA GLY A 7 6.36 7.59 12.32
C GLY A 7 5.28 8.40 11.65
N GLY A 8 5.70 9.32 10.83
CA GLY A 8 4.78 9.97 9.91
C GLY A 8 4.31 8.97 8.85
N LEU A 9 3.06 9.12 8.48
CA LEU A 9 2.41 8.25 7.51
C LEU A 9 3.00 8.50 6.12
N CYS A 10 3.95 7.69 5.74
CA CYS A 10 4.27 7.56 4.31
C CYS A 10 3.48 6.36 3.81
N ALA A 11 2.40 6.62 3.13
CA ALA A 11 1.63 5.59 2.47
C ALA A 11 2.47 4.98 1.35
N SER A 12 2.86 3.75 1.53
CA SER A 12 3.46 2.99 0.43
C SER A 12 2.34 2.71 -0.58
N LEU A 13 2.50 3.23 -1.77
CA LEU A 13 1.62 2.88 -2.88
C LEU A 13 1.79 1.41 -3.21
N ILE A 14 0.79 0.63 -2.91
CA ILE A 14 0.64 -0.67 -3.55
C ILE A 14 -0.53 -0.50 -4.51
N ALA A 15 -0.23 -0.43 -5.77
CA ALA A 15 -1.23 -0.43 -6.81
C ALA A 15 -1.83 -1.82 -6.93
N GLY A 16 -3.08 -1.93 -6.64
CA GLY A 16 -3.83 -3.14 -6.91
C GLY A 16 -5.06 -2.79 -7.73
N LEU A 17 -5.28 -3.48 -8.76
CA LEU A 17 -6.21 -3.23 -9.86
C LEU A 17 -7.49 -4.09 -9.77
N THR A 18 -8.61 -3.84 -10.26
CA THR A 18 -9.32 -3.81 -11.53
C THR A 18 -10.87 -3.92 -11.44
N ALA A 19 -11.52 -3.68 -12.32
CA ALA A 19 -12.50 -3.41 -13.42
C ALA A 19 -13.81 -4.24 -13.33
N CYS A 20 -14.83 -3.99 -13.92
CA CYS A 20 -15.74 -3.43 -14.90
C CYS A 20 -17.20 -3.84 -14.67
N ASN A 21 -18.18 -3.36 -15.17
CA ASN A 21 -18.91 -2.72 -16.23
C ASN A 21 -20.45 -2.70 -15.96
N ASP A 22 -21.11 -1.93 -16.27
CA ASP A 22 -21.99 -0.92 -16.87
C ASP A 22 -23.49 -1.29 -16.91
N LYS A 23 -24.34 -0.36 -16.55
CA LYS A 23 -25.59 0.05 -17.25
C LYS A 23 -26.41 1.04 -16.43
N THR A 24 -26.75 2.14 -17.09
CA THR A 24 -27.56 3.23 -16.57
C THR A 24 -29.04 2.86 -16.34
N ALA A 25 -29.55 3.23 -15.18
CA ALA A 25 -30.99 3.24 -14.90
C ALA A 25 -31.42 4.60 -14.32
N GLU A 26 -32.44 5.20 -14.87
CA GLU A 26 -33.02 6.47 -14.42
C GLU A 26 -33.61 6.35 -13.02
N VAL A 27 -33.27 7.29 -12.15
CA VAL A 27 -33.82 7.39 -10.78
C VAL A 27 -34.99 8.38 -10.76
N LYS A 28 -36.17 7.91 -10.38
CA LYS A 28 -37.33 8.77 -10.05
C LYS A 28 -37.28 9.14 -8.56
N THR A 29 -37.34 10.43 -8.28
CA THR A 29 -37.42 10.98 -6.92
C THR A 29 -38.80 10.75 -6.30
N PRO A 30 -38.89 10.24 -5.06
CA PRO A 30 -40.18 10.19 -4.32
C PRO A 30 -40.45 11.48 -3.56
N GLU A 31 -41.72 11.84 -3.46
CA GLU A 31 -42.23 12.96 -2.64
C GLU A 31 -42.17 12.65 -1.14
N PRO A 32 -41.97 13.65 -0.28
CA PRO A 32 -41.84 13.41 1.17
C PRO A 32 -43.20 13.17 1.86
N THR A 33 -43.31 12.06 2.54
CA THR A 33 -44.43 11.78 3.46
C THR A 33 -44.05 12.28 4.86
N GLN A 34 -44.84 13.20 5.39
CA GLN A 34 -44.69 13.68 6.78
C GLN A 34 -45.14 12.59 7.75
N THR A 35 -44.20 12.02 8.49
CA THR A 35 -44.51 11.23 9.69
C THR A 35 -44.09 12.00 10.94
N ALA A 36 -44.98 12.01 11.92
CA ALA A 36 -44.74 12.70 13.19
C ALA A 36 -43.52 12.14 13.92
N THR A 37 -42.55 12.99 14.17
CA THR A 37 -41.30 12.67 14.90
C THR A 37 -41.59 12.65 16.41
N ALA A 38 -41.37 11.48 17.02
CA ALA A 38 -41.12 11.41 18.46
C ALA A 38 -39.78 12.16 18.71
N ALA A 39 -39.82 13.13 19.62
CA ALA A 39 -38.60 13.88 19.98
C ALA A 39 -37.55 12.92 20.53
N ALA A 40 -36.53 12.67 19.75
CA ALA A 40 -35.35 11.92 20.20
C ALA A 40 -34.69 12.70 21.34
N VAL A 41 -34.55 12.04 22.50
CA VAL A 41 -33.75 12.61 23.59
C VAL A 41 -32.31 12.67 23.09
N THR A 42 -31.87 13.84 22.70
CA THR A 42 -30.49 14.06 22.28
C THR A 42 -29.58 13.89 23.50
N LYS A 43 -28.80 12.81 23.51
CA LYS A 43 -27.74 12.59 24.50
C LYS A 43 -26.74 13.77 24.41
N ALA A 44 -26.43 14.38 25.55
CA ALA A 44 -25.47 15.48 25.59
C ALA A 44 -24.10 14.98 25.10
N LEU A 45 -23.50 15.69 24.16
CA LEU A 45 -22.17 15.35 23.62
C LEU A 45 -21.07 15.59 24.66
N GLY A 46 -20.09 14.71 24.72
CA GLY A 46 -18.88 14.89 25.52
C GLY A 46 -17.84 15.70 24.75
N SER A 47 -16.77 16.12 25.44
CA SER A 47 -15.69 16.85 24.75
C SER A 47 -14.90 15.95 23.78
N GLY A 48 -14.70 14.67 24.16
CA GLY A 48 -13.88 13.76 23.37
C GLY A 48 -12.36 14.00 23.48
N ILE A 49 -11.95 14.93 24.35
CA ILE A 49 -10.52 15.29 24.56
C ILE A 49 -9.95 14.46 25.71
N GLU A 50 -8.77 13.85 25.46
CA GLU A 50 -8.04 13.05 26.47
C GLU A 50 -7.12 13.94 27.32
N PHE A 51 -7.70 14.65 28.29
CA PHE A 51 -6.98 15.59 29.15
C PHE A 51 -5.84 14.92 29.95
N ALA A 52 -5.89 13.60 30.16
CA ALA A 52 -4.82 12.85 30.85
C ALA A 52 -3.48 12.87 30.11
N HIS A 53 -3.51 13.12 28.81
CA HIS A 53 -2.28 13.20 27.98
C HIS A 53 -1.55 14.54 28.13
N PHE A 54 -2.22 15.56 28.66
CA PHE A 54 -1.69 16.93 28.71
C PHE A 54 -0.57 17.06 29.73
N ASP A 55 0.50 17.76 29.36
CA ASP A 55 1.57 18.17 30.27
C ASP A 55 1.38 19.66 30.59
N LYS A 56 0.75 19.93 31.73
CA LYS A 56 0.42 21.28 32.16
C LYS A 56 1.66 22.11 32.56
N ALA A 57 2.84 21.50 32.67
CA ALA A 57 4.10 22.21 32.91
C ALA A 57 4.63 22.89 31.64
N VAL A 58 4.15 22.49 30.47
CA VAL A 58 4.52 23.10 29.18
C VAL A 58 3.49 24.20 28.85
N ARG A 59 3.95 25.38 28.45
CA ARG A 59 3.05 26.44 27.99
C ARG A 59 2.59 26.14 26.56
N PRO A 60 1.28 26.15 26.27
CA PRO A 60 0.80 25.79 24.93
C PRO A 60 1.32 26.69 23.81
N GLN A 61 1.63 27.97 24.11
CA GLN A 61 2.18 28.89 23.12
C GLN A 61 3.68 28.66 22.86
N ASP A 62 4.37 27.89 23.70
CA ASP A 62 5.79 27.56 23.50
C ASP A 62 5.96 26.23 22.76
N ASP A 63 5.16 25.22 23.10
CA ASP A 63 5.18 23.92 22.44
C ASP A 63 3.81 23.26 22.60
N PHE A 64 2.92 23.53 21.66
CA PHE A 64 1.53 23.03 21.69
C PHE A 64 1.48 21.49 21.65
N TYR A 65 2.37 20.87 20.86
CA TYR A 65 2.42 19.40 20.75
C TYR A 65 2.77 18.76 22.11
N LYS A 66 3.81 19.26 22.77
CA LYS A 66 4.18 18.75 24.09
C LYS A 66 3.17 19.12 25.17
N TYR A 67 2.51 20.28 25.06
CA TYR A 67 1.43 20.63 25.98
C TYR A 67 0.31 19.57 25.92
N VAL A 68 -0.12 19.20 24.72
CA VAL A 68 -1.25 18.25 24.54
C VAL A 68 -0.83 16.80 24.79
N ASN A 69 0.40 16.40 24.41
CA ASN A 69 0.82 15.00 24.43
C ASN A 69 1.95 14.67 25.42
N GLY A 70 2.44 15.65 26.17
CA GLY A 70 3.68 15.49 26.97
C GLY A 70 3.61 14.40 28.03
N THR A 71 2.47 14.27 28.72
CA THR A 71 2.29 13.21 29.73
C THR A 71 2.24 11.83 29.06
N TRP A 72 1.53 11.72 27.94
CA TRP A 72 1.50 10.47 27.15
C TRP A 72 2.90 10.08 26.68
N LEU A 73 3.67 11.04 26.14
CA LEU A 73 5.06 10.79 25.67
C LEU A 73 5.97 10.26 26.77
N LYS A 74 5.81 10.78 28.01
CA LYS A 74 6.63 10.38 29.16
C LYS A 74 6.31 8.98 29.66
N ASN A 75 5.03 8.58 29.55
CA ASN A 75 4.50 7.39 30.20
C ASN A 75 4.29 6.20 29.26
N THR A 76 4.55 6.37 27.95
CA THR A 76 4.27 5.34 26.94
C THR A 76 5.57 4.82 26.33
N GLU A 77 5.72 3.51 26.28
CA GLU A 77 6.86 2.83 25.65
C GLU A 77 6.40 2.14 24.35
N ILE A 78 7.31 2.02 23.40
CA ILE A 78 7.04 1.27 22.16
C ILE A 78 7.14 -0.23 22.50
N PRO A 79 6.07 -1.01 22.29
CA PRO A 79 6.14 -2.47 22.49
C PRO A 79 7.19 -3.12 21.59
N GLY A 80 7.75 -4.24 22.05
CA GLY A 80 8.82 -4.95 21.31
C GLY A 80 8.41 -5.48 19.93
N ASP A 81 7.11 -5.72 19.73
CA ASP A 81 6.59 -6.25 18.47
C ASP A 81 6.33 -5.17 17.40
N ARG A 82 6.76 -3.93 17.65
CA ARG A 82 6.59 -2.82 16.67
C ARG A 82 7.69 -1.77 16.84
N THR A 83 7.79 -0.87 15.88
CA THR A 83 8.81 0.18 15.84
C THR A 83 8.26 1.57 16.13
N SER A 84 6.94 1.71 16.25
CA SER A 84 6.28 3.00 16.47
C SER A 84 4.95 2.85 17.20
N ILE A 85 4.45 3.95 17.77
CA ILE A 85 3.16 4.04 18.45
C ILE A 85 2.48 5.38 18.10
N GLY A 86 1.21 5.47 18.41
CA GLY A 86 0.40 6.67 18.19
C GLY A 86 -1.04 6.32 17.87
N ALA A 87 -1.91 7.32 17.71
CA ALA A 87 -3.34 7.14 17.53
C ALA A 87 -3.68 6.18 16.38
N PHE A 88 -2.96 6.28 15.26
CA PHE A 88 -3.16 5.37 14.13
C PHE A 88 -2.85 3.92 14.50
N TYR A 89 -1.74 3.72 15.22
CA TYR A 89 -1.31 2.37 15.62
C TYR A 89 -2.27 1.76 16.64
N ASP A 90 -2.70 2.56 17.62
CA ASP A 90 -3.63 2.09 18.66
C ASP A 90 -4.98 1.70 18.04
N LEU A 91 -5.46 2.49 17.09
CA LEU A 91 -6.72 2.16 16.41
C LEU A 91 -6.55 0.95 15.47
N ARG A 92 -5.37 0.78 14.84
CA ARG A 92 -5.04 -0.43 14.06
C ARG A 92 -5.07 -1.68 14.94
N GLU A 93 -4.51 -1.61 16.14
CA GLU A 93 -4.54 -2.74 17.08
C GLU A 93 -6.00 -3.08 17.46
N LYS A 94 -6.80 -2.05 17.76
CA LYS A 94 -8.23 -2.25 18.03
C LYS A 94 -8.94 -2.90 16.83
N SER A 95 -8.73 -2.39 15.62
CA SER A 95 -9.32 -2.97 14.41
C SER A 95 -8.88 -4.42 14.22
N ARG A 96 -7.61 -4.72 14.50
CA ARG A 96 -7.05 -6.08 14.40
C ARG A 96 -7.71 -7.03 15.41
N ASP A 97 -7.95 -6.55 16.65
CA ASP A 97 -8.66 -7.34 17.67
C ASP A 97 -10.12 -7.59 17.25
N ASP A 98 -10.80 -6.58 16.70
CA ASP A 98 -12.17 -6.70 16.18
C ASP A 98 -12.23 -7.73 15.04
N VAL A 99 -11.26 -7.70 14.12
CA VAL A 99 -11.14 -8.65 12.99
C VAL A 99 -10.80 -10.04 13.51
N LYS A 100 -9.89 -10.15 14.51
CA LYS A 100 -9.54 -11.43 15.16
C LYS A 100 -10.81 -12.11 15.68
N ALA A 101 -11.65 -11.37 16.40
CA ALA A 101 -12.89 -11.91 16.95
C ALA A 101 -13.81 -12.48 15.86
N ILE A 102 -13.91 -11.79 14.73
CA ILE A 102 -14.70 -12.23 13.57
C ILE A 102 -14.12 -13.54 13.01
N ILE A 103 -12.81 -13.57 12.76
CA ILE A 103 -12.11 -14.74 12.17
C ILE A 103 -12.21 -15.95 13.08
N GLU A 104 -11.98 -15.79 14.39
CA GLU A 104 -12.00 -16.88 15.36
C GLU A 104 -13.41 -17.44 15.52
N GLU A 105 -14.44 -16.62 15.49
CA GLU A 105 -15.84 -17.05 15.52
C GLU A 105 -16.15 -17.93 14.30
N VAL A 106 -15.75 -17.47 13.10
CA VAL A 106 -15.92 -18.23 11.85
C VAL A 106 -15.13 -19.57 11.93
N ALA A 107 -13.87 -19.49 12.37
CA ALA A 107 -13.00 -20.68 12.47
C ALA A 107 -13.51 -21.71 13.49
N ALA A 108 -14.25 -21.29 14.50
CA ALA A 108 -14.85 -22.19 15.51
C ALA A 108 -16.15 -22.83 15.02
N THR A 109 -16.73 -22.36 13.91
CA THR A 109 -17.99 -22.89 13.37
C THR A 109 -17.76 -24.27 12.76
N PRO A 110 -18.49 -25.31 13.23
CA PRO A 110 -18.31 -26.65 12.68
C PRO A 110 -19.00 -26.82 11.32
N ASN A 111 -18.49 -27.77 10.53
CA ASN A 111 -19.11 -28.25 9.29
C ASN A 111 -19.41 -27.13 8.26
N LEU A 112 -18.49 -26.18 8.11
CA LEU A 112 -18.62 -25.15 7.08
C LEU A 112 -18.67 -25.80 5.69
N ALA A 113 -19.61 -25.38 4.86
CA ALA A 113 -19.77 -25.92 3.51
C ALA A 113 -18.59 -25.51 2.63
N ALA A 114 -18.05 -26.45 1.88
CA ALA A 114 -16.90 -26.20 0.98
C ALA A 114 -17.25 -25.13 -0.06
N GLY A 115 -16.30 -24.20 -0.28
CA GLY A 115 -16.43 -23.13 -1.26
C GLY A 115 -17.14 -21.87 -0.75
N THR A 116 -17.68 -21.89 0.48
CA THR A 116 -18.29 -20.69 1.08
C THR A 116 -17.20 -19.72 1.55
N ASP A 117 -17.55 -18.46 1.64
CA ASP A 117 -16.65 -17.42 2.16
C ASP A 117 -16.18 -17.76 3.59
N GLU A 118 -17.09 -18.28 4.42
CA GLU A 118 -16.78 -18.70 5.79
C GLU A 118 -15.74 -19.83 5.82
N GLN A 119 -15.89 -20.83 4.95
CA GLN A 119 -14.90 -21.92 4.85
C GLN A 119 -13.53 -21.36 4.44
N LYS A 120 -13.51 -20.44 3.48
CA LYS A 120 -12.25 -19.85 3.01
C LYS A 120 -11.54 -19.09 4.14
N VAL A 121 -12.26 -18.26 4.91
CA VAL A 121 -11.70 -17.53 6.06
C VAL A 121 -11.17 -18.51 7.12
N ALA A 122 -11.98 -19.50 7.51
CA ALA A 122 -11.61 -20.49 8.53
C ALA A 122 -10.35 -21.26 8.11
N ASP A 123 -10.34 -21.78 6.89
CA ASP A 123 -9.25 -22.65 6.42
C ASP A 123 -7.96 -21.86 6.14
N LEU A 124 -8.08 -20.62 5.64
CA LEU A 124 -6.89 -19.78 5.47
C LEU A 124 -6.24 -19.47 6.82
N TYR A 125 -7.03 -19.07 7.81
CA TYR A 125 -6.53 -18.80 9.17
C TYR A 125 -5.91 -20.06 9.78
N ARG A 126 -6.59 -21.21 9.68
CA ARG A 126 -6.08 -22.49 10.18
C ARG A 126 -4.75 -22.86 9.51
N SER A 127 -4.66 -22.70 8.18
CA SER A 127 -3.43 -23.04 7.45
C SER A 127 -2.25 -22.19 7.91
N PHE A 128 -2.49 -20.93 8.30
CA PHE A 128 -1.44 -20.06 8.84
C PHE A 128 -1.07 -20.45 10.28
N MET A 129 -2.06 -20.80 11.10
CA MET A 129 -1.84 -21.11 12.52
C MET A 129 -1.23 -22.50 12.77
N ASP A 130 -1.30 -23.41 11.79
CA ASP A 130 -0.83 -24.80 11.94
C ASP A 130 0.69 -24.90 11.69
N THR A 131 1.48 -24.41 12.66
CA THR A 131 2.94 -24.45 12.59
C THR A 131 3.47 -25.88 12.54
N ALA A 132 2.77 -26.86 13.15
CA ALA A 132 3.20 -28.27 13.11
C ALA A 132 3.24 -28.79 11.68
N THR A 133 2.21 -28.52 10.88
CA THR A 133 2.17 -28.89 9.46
C THR A 133 3.27 -28.12 8.68
N LEU A 134 3.40 -26.81 8.90
CA LEU A 134 4.41 -26.00 8.22
C LEU A 134 5.84 -26.51 8.52
N ASN A 135 6.12 -26.84 9.78
CA ASN A 135 7.43 -27.38 10.18
C ASN A 135 7.71 -28.74 9.54
N LYS A 136 6.69 -29.59 9.43
CA LYS A 136 6.80 -30.90 8.77
C LYS A 136 7.08 -30.75 7.27
N LEU A 137 6.42 -29.78 6.62
CA LEU A 137 6.58 -29.53 5.18
C LEU A 137 7.93 -28.87 4.85
N GLY A 138 8.43 -28.01 5.74
CA GLY A 138 9.69 -27.28 5.51
C GLY A 138 9.62 -26.45 4.24
N VAL A 139 10.53 -26.68 3.32
CA VAL A 139 10.64 -25.98 2.02
C VAL A 139 9.79 -26.64 0.91
N THR A 140 9.24 -27.84 1.18
CA THR A 140 8.50 -28.63 0.18
C THR A 140 7.41 -27.84 -0.57
N PRO A 141 6.65 -26.93 0.09
CA PRO A 141 5.60 -26.19 -0.64
C PRO A 141 6.08 -25.36 -1.82
N ILE A 142 7.35 -24.98 -1.86
CA ILE A 142 7.93 -24.22 -2.99
C ILE A 142 8.79 -25.10 -3.91
N GLN A 143 8.87 -26.42 -3.65
CA GLN A 143 9.75 -27.32 -4.42
C GLN A 143 9.41 -27.29 -5.93
N GLY A 144 8.12 -27.25 -6.27
CA GLY A 144 7.70 -27.18 -7.67
C GLY A 144 8.27 -25.95 -8.41
N GLU A 145 8.31 -24.80 -7.73
CA GLU A 145 8.89 -23.57 -8.28
C GLU A 145 10.41 -23.68 -8.42
N LEU A 146 11.07 -24.24 -7.41
CA LEU A 146 12.53 -24.46 -7.44
C LEU A 146 12.91 -25.40 -8.60
N ASP A 147 12.13 -26.47 -8.79
CA ASP A 147 12.34 -27.43 -9.89
C ASP A 147 12.14 -26.78 -11.25
N ALA A 148 11.09 -25.93 -11.39
CA ALA A 148 10.81 -25.19 -12.63
C ALA A 148 11.98 -24.25 -12.97
N ILE A 149 12.53 -23.55 -11.98
CA ILE A 149 13.70 -22.66 -12.15
C ILE A 149 14.91 -23.50 -12.62
N ASN A 150 15.18 -24.61 -11.97
CA ASN A 150 16.31 -25.47 -12.31
C ASN A 150 16.21 -26.02 -13.74
N ALA A 151 14.99 -26.26 -14.23
CA ALA A 151 14.73 -26.80 -15.58
C ALA A 151 14.88 -25.79 -16.71
N LEU A 152 14.97 -24.48 -16.42
CA LEU A 152 15.12 -23.43 -17.46
C LEU A 152 16.37 -23.68 -18.30
N LYS A 153 16.25 -23.62 -19.62
CA LYS A 153 17.32 -23.96 -20.57
C LYS A 153 18.02 -22.74 -21.18
N ASP A 154 17.31 -21.62 -21.25
CA ASP A 154 17.84 -20.41 -21.88
C ASP A 154 17.16 -19.14 -21.30
N LYS A 155 17.60 -17.99 -21.76
CA LYS A 155 17.12 -16.69 -21.27
C LYS A 155 15.70 -16.35 -21.76
N ASN A 156 15.24 -16.94 -22.86
CA ASN A 156 13.84 -16.75 -23.29
C ASN A 156 12.89 -17.48 -22.33
N GLU A 157 13.23 -18.70 -21.91
CA GLU A 157 12.48 -19.42 -20.87
C GLU A 157 12.54 -18.66 -19.53
N LEU A 158 13.70 -18.09 -19.20
CA LEU A 158 13.85 -17.27 -17.99
C LEU A 158 12.91 -16.05 -18.00
N VAL A 159 12.83 -15.34 -19.13
CA VAL A 159 11.94 -14.16 -19.25
C VAL A 159 10.46 -14.56 -19.10
N LYS A 160 10.07 -15.71 -19.66
CA LYS A 160 8.72 -16.26 -19.43
C LYS A 160 8.51 -16.62 -17.96
N TYR A 161 9.56 -17.12 -17.30
CA TYR A 161 9.49 -17.45 -15.86
C TYR A 161 9.35 -16.17 -15.01
N PHE A 162 9.90 -15.02 -15.42
CA PHE A 162 9.64 -13.75 -14.73
C PHE A 162 8.12 -13.48 -14.65
N ALA A 163 7.42 -13.70 -15.75
CA ALA A 163 5.94 -13.55 -15.79
C ALA A 163 5.27 -14.56 -14.85
N HIS A 164 5.68 -15.82 -14.92
CA HIS A 164 5.13 -16.88 -14.05
C HIS A 164 5.38 -16.57 -12.57
N SER A 165 6.60 -16.14 -12.22
CA SER A 165 6.98 -15.80 -10.84
C SER A 165 6.05 -14.72 -10.28
N GLN A 166 5.80 -13.67 -11.04
CA GLN A 166 4.90 -12.59 -10.64
C GLN A 166 3.46 -13.10 -10.44
N ILE A 167 2.95 -13.91 -11.38
CA ILE A 167 1.60 -14.48 -11.29
C ILE A 167 1.47 -15.35 -10.01
N ALA A 168 2.52 -16.09 -9.68
CA ALA A 168 2.57 -16.93 -8.49
C ALA A 168 2.77 -16.13 -7.18
N GLY A 169 2.99 -14.81 -7.27
CA GLY A 169 3.15 -13.96 -6.10
C GLY A 169 4.57 -13.89 -5.57
N ALA A 170 5.57 -14.25 -6.39
CA ALA A 170 7.00 -14.14 -6.05
C ALA A 170 7.66 -12.98 -6.80
N GLY A 171 8.91 -12.70 -6.47
CA GLY A 171 9.64 -11.58 -7.06
C GLY A 171 10.06 -11.78 -8.50
N THR A 172 10.30 -10.69 -9.19
CA THR A 172 10.71 -10.62 -10.60
C THR A 172 11.52 -9.33 -10.80
N PRO A 173 12.45 -9.25 -11.75
CA PRO A 173 13.21 -8.00 -11.93
C PRO A 173 12.41 -6.87 -12.60
N MET A 174 11.25 -7.14 -13.17
CA MET A 174 10.34 -6.09 -13.67
C MET A 174 8.90 -6.45 -13.34
N ALA A 175 8.16 -5.50 -12.79
CA ALA A 175 6.77 -5.71 -12.41
C ALA A 175 5.84 -5.26 -13.55
N PHE A 176 4.91 -6.12 -13.92
CA PHE A 176 3.82 -5.83 -14.84
C PHE A 176 2.56 -5.58 -14.02
N TYR A 177 1.82 -4.52 -14.36
CA TYR A 177 0.52 -4.30 -13.71
C TYR A 177 -0.43 -3.57 -14.67
N ILE A 178 -1.69 -3.52 -14.29
CA ILE A 178 -2.75 -2.87 -15.06
C ILE A 178 -3.34 -1.78 -14.18
N ASP A 179 -3.42 -0.56 -14.70
CA ASP A 179 -3.98 0.58 -13.98
C ASP A 179 -4.61 1.53 -14.98
N ILE A 180 -5.33 2.52 -14.48
CA ILE A 180 -5.93 3.57 -15.30
C ILE A 180 -4.80 4.35 -16.01
N ASP A 181 -4.98 4.60 -17.30
CA ASP A 181 -4.04 5.41 -18.09
C ASP A 181 -4.11 6.87 -17.60
N ALA A 182 -3.02 7.35 -17.04
CA ALA A 182 -2.96 8.69 -16.45
C ALA A 182 -3.27 9.81 -17.45
N LYS A 183 -3.06 9.59 -18.75
CA LYS A 183 -3.41 10.59 -19.79
C LYS A 183 -4.75 10.32 -20.47
N ASN A 184 -5.39 9.23 -20.12
CA ASN A 184 -6.73 8.88 -20.61
C ASN A 184 -7.49 8.10 -19.54
N SER A 185 -8.03 8.80 -18.56
CA SER A 185 -8.68 8.22 -17.37
C SER A 185 -9.94 7.39 -17.70
N SER A 186 -10.32 7.26 -18.99
CA SER A 186 -11.44 6.45 -19.42
C SER A 186 -11.04 5.02 -19.81
N ARG A 187 -9.74 4.66 -19.73
CA ARG A 187 -9.27 3.32 -20.09
C ARG A 187 -8.24 2.79 -19.09
N TYR A 188 -8.18 1.47 -19.00
CA TYR A 188 -7.07 0.78 -18.34
C TYR A 188 -5.93 0.55 -19.33
N ALA A 189 -4.70 0.60 -18.82
CA ALA A 189 -3.48 0.38 -19.59
C ALA A 189 -2.58 -0.62 -18.87
N THR A 190 -1.74 -1.30 -19.64
CA THR A 190 -0.66 -2.14 -19.09
C THR A 190 0.55 -1.28 -18.78
N HIS A 191 1.26 -1.64 -17.72
CA HIS A 191 2.43 -0.91 -17.21
C HIS A 191 3.60 -1.85 -16.93
N LEU A 192 4.82 -1.34 -17.10
CA LEU A 192 6.05 -1.98 -16.59
C LEU A 192 6.69 -1.02 -15.58
N TRP A 193 7.16 -1.59 -14.47
CA TRP A 193 7.80 -0.85 -13.37
C TRP A 193 9.11 -1.52 -12.98
N GLN A 194 10.12 -0.75 -12.62
CA GLN A 194 11.38 -1.28 -12.07
C GLN A 194 11.10 -2.06 -10.79
N TYR A 195 11.75 -3.23 -10.63
CA TYR A 195 11.50 -4.11 -9.50
C TYR A 195 12.72 -5.00 -9.26
N GLY A 196 12.63 -5.95 -8.31
CA GLY A 196 13.60 -7.02 -8.16
C GLY A 196 14.66 -6.82 -7.09
N LEU A 197 14.53 -5.79 -6.26
CA LEU A 197 15.40 -5.59 -5.09
C LEU A 197 14.75 -6.19 -3.85
N SER A 198 15.53 -6.86 -3.01
CA SER A 198 15.04 -7.37 -1.72
C SER A 198 15.24 -6.33 -0.60
N LEU A 199 16.28 -5.49 -0.69
CA LEU A 199 16.44 -4.34 0.20
C LEU A 199 15.53 -3.20 -0.30
N PRO A 200 15.12 -2.27 0.58
CA PRO A 200 14.02 -1.34 0.26
C PRO A 200 14.21 -0.47 -0.98
N GLU A 201 15.42 -0.04 -1.27
CA GLU A 201 15.70 0.84 -2.41
C GLU A 201 17.20 0.83 -2.78
N LYS A 202 17.50 1.52 -3.87
CA LYS A 202 18.84 1.67 -4.45
C LYS A 202 19.92 2.07 -3.43
N ASP A 203 19.64 3.03 -2.53
CA ASP A 203 20.62 3.52 -1.55
C ASP A 203 21.16 2.41 -0.64
N TYR A 204 20.37 1.40 -0.34
CA TYR A 204 20.82 0.27 0.49
C TYR A 204 21.99 -0.48 -0.13
N TYR A 205 22.14 -0.42 -1.45
CA TYR A 205 23.20 -1.12 -2.18
C TYR A 205 24.47 -0.25 -2.35
N PHE A 206 24.37 1.08 -2.25
CA PHE A 206 25.46 2.00 -2.62
C PHE A 206 25.92 2.94 -1.51
N ASN A 207 25.08 3.26 -0.53
CA ASN A 207 25.43 4.19 0.54
C ASN A 207 26.53 3.59 1.41
N GLU A 208 27.63 4.33 1.59
CA GLU A 208 28.83 3.88 2.30
C GLU A 208 28.84 4.23 3.79
N SER A 209 27.77 4.80 4.33
CA SER A 209 27.68 5.03 5.79
C SER A 209 27.64 3.69 6.53
N GLU A 210 28.14 3.69 7.75
CA GLU A 210 28.31 2.49 8.57
C GLU A 210 27.02 1.66 8.66
N ARG A 211 25.87 2.33 8.81
CA ARG A 211 24.57 1.66 8.91
C ARG A 211 24.30 0.79 7.67
N PHE A 212 24.45 1.38 6.48
CA PHE A 212 24.15 0.67 5.21
C PHE A 212 25.17 -0.44 4.91
N VAL A 213 26.45 -0.19 5.21
CA VAL A 213 27.50 -1.21 5.07
C VAL A 213 27.17 -2.42 5.97
N ASN A 214 26.77 -2.19 7.21
CA ASN A 214 26.42 -3.26 8.15
C ASN A 214 25.15 -3.99 7.72
N ILE A 215 24.17 -3.30 7.13
CA ILE A 215 22.96 -3.93 6.57
C ILE A 215 23.35 -4.87 5.42
N ARG A 216 24.22 -4.45 4.49
CA ARG A 216 24.66 -5.31 3.37
C ARG A 216 25.41 -6.57 3.86
N LYS A 217 26.26 -6.43 4.89
CA LYS A 217 26.94 -7.58 5.52
C LYS A 217 25.93 -8.56 6.13
N ALA A 218 24.96 -8.03 6.86
CA ALA A 218 23.91 -8.83 7.50
C ALA A 218 23.01 -9.48 6.44
N TYR A 219 22.73 -8.77 5.34
CA TYR A 219 21.92 -9.29 4.22
C TYR A 219 22.62 -10.47 3.55
N LEU A 220 23.92 -10.34 3.29
CA LEU A 220 24.72 -11.43 2.73
C LEU A 220 24.66 -12.68 3.61
N ALA A 221 24.86 -12.51 4.92
CA ALA A 221 24.79 -13.62 5.89
C ALA A 221 23.38 -14.22 5.95
N HIS A 222 22.34 -13.38 5.85
CA HIS A 222 20.94 -13.80 5.84
C HIS A 222 20.64 -14.70 4.64
N ILE A 223 21.04 -14.30 3.42
CA ILE A 223 20.82 -15.11 2.21
C ILE A 223 21.52 -16.47 2.36
N GLU A 224 22.79 -16.46 2.80
CA GLU A 224 23.56 -17.70 3.02
C GLU A 224 22.83 -18.64 4.00
N LYS A 225 22.34 -18.07 5.10
CA LYS A 225 21.61 -18.85 6.12
C LYS A 225 20.28 -19.40 5.58
N MET A 226 19.52 -18.59 4.85
CA MET A 226 18.25 -19.01 4.24
C MET A 226 18.46 -20.14 3.23
N PHE A 227 19.50 -20.04 2.39
CA PHE A 227 19.85 -21.11 1.44
C PHE A 227 20.24 -22.40 2.17
N THR A 228 20.99 -22.28 3.27
CA THR A 228 21.38 -23.43 4.11
C THR A 228 20.13 -24.11 4.71
N LEU A 229 19.24 -23.30 5.31
CA LEU A 229 17.99 -23.82 5.91
C LEU A 229 17.07 -24.47 4.87
N ALA A 230 17.05 -23.94 3.66
CA ALA A 230 16.25 -24.47 2.56
C ALA A 230 16.90 -25.67 1.84
N GLY A 231 18.14 -26.03 2.19
CA GLY A 231 18.88 -27.11 1.54
C GLY A 231 19.27 -26.81 0.10
N LEU A 232 19.41 -25.52 -0.23
CA LEU A 232 19.81 -25.08 -1.60
C LEU A 232 21.33 -25.10 -1.77
N ALA A 233 21.77 -25.25 -3.01
CA ALA A 233 23.18 -25.46 -3.35
C ALA A 233 24.06 -24.24 -3.08
N ASN A 234 25.29 -24.50 -2.63
CA ASN A 234 26.36 -23.48 -2.54
C ASN A 234 25.94 -22.20 -1.82
N PRO A 235 25.44 -22.27 -0.56
CA PRO A 235 24.83 -21.11 0.10
C PRO A 235 25.66 -19.83 0.06
N LYS A 236 26.96 -19.91 0.38
CA LYS A 236 27.84 -18.74 0.40
C LYS A 236 28.02 -18.12 -0.99
N ALA A 237 28.38 -18.95 -1.99
CA ALA A 237 28.58 -18.46 -3.36
C ALA A 237 27.27 -17.92 -3.95
N SER A 238 26.13 -18.56 -3.62
CA SER A 238 24.80 -18.12 -4.05
C SER A 238 24.47 -16.75 -3.45
N ALA A 239 24.73 -16.55 -2.15
CA ALA A 239 24.51 -15.26 -1.48
C ALA A 239 25.33 -14.14 -2.15
N GLU A 240 26.60 -14.40 -2.42
CA GLU A 240 27.49 -13.45 -3.09
C GLU A 240 26.97 -13.10 -4.50
N ALA A 241 26.54 -14.11 -5.27
CA ALA A 241 25.99 -13.92 -6.61
C ALA A 241 24.68 -13.12 -6.60
N ILE A 242 23.79 -13.41 -5.64
CA ILE A 242 22.51 -12.71 -5.49
C ILE A 242 22.76 -11.23 -5.16
N LEU A 243 23.60 -10.94 -4.17
CA LEU A 243 23.89 -9.55 -3.79
C LEU A 243 24.54 -8.79 -4.96
N ALA A 244 25.46 -9.43 -5.70
CA ALA A 244 26.09 -8.82 -6.87
C ALA A 244 25.05 -8.51 -7.97
N LEU A 245 24.13 -9.44 -8.25
CA LEU A 245 23.09 -9.24 -9.27
C LEU A 245 22.10 -8.16 -8.83
N GLU A 246 21.64 -8.19 -7.56
CA GLU A 246 20.74 -7.14 -7.05
C GLU A 246 21.42 -5.76 -7.08
N THR A 247 22.73 -5.70 -6.79
CA THR A 247 23.51 -4.45 -6.88
C THR A 247 23.53 -3.92 -8.32
N ALA A 248 23.72 -4.81 -9.30
CA ALA A 248 23.68 -4.44 -10.72
C ALA A 248 22.28 -3.93 -11.11
N ILE A 249 21.23 -4.59 -10.64
CA ILE A 249 19.82 -4.18 -10.85
C ILE A 249 19.58 -2.80 -10.20
N ALA A 250 20.00 -2.63 -8.93
CA ALA A 250 19.84 -1.37 -8.18
C ALA A 250 20.54 -0.21 -8.89
N ALA A 251 21.70 -0.46 -9.52
CA ALA A 251 22.44 0.56 -10.29
C ALA A 251 21.61 1.14 -11.43
N LYS A 252 20.64 0.38 -11.95
CA LYS A 252 19.78 0.80 -13.06
C LYS A 252 18.44 1.41 -12.59
N HIS A 253 18.08 1.24 -11.30
CA HIS A 253 16.86 1.82 -10.74
C HIS A 253 16.93 3.35 -10.74
N TRP A 254 15.81 3.99 -11.03
CA TRP A 254 15.61 5.41 -10.75
C TRP A 254 15.53 5.60 -9.24
N ASP A 255 15.92 6.75 -8.76
CA ASP A 255 15.80 7.11 -7.34
C ASP A 255 14.31 7.25 -6.97
N VAL A 256 13.98 6.97 -5.71
CA VAL A 256 12.60 7.02 -5.20
C VAL A 256 11.92 8.36 -5.50
N VAL A 257 12.67 9.47 -5.37
CA VAL A 257 12.13 10.81 -5.64
C VAL A 257 11.71 10.95 -7.12
N GLU A 258 12.52 10.40 -8.03
CA GLU A 258 12.19 10.44 -9.48
C GLU A 258 10.97 9.58 -9.81
N THR A 259 10.82 8.43 -9.15
CA THR A 259 9.70 7.53 -9.44
C THR A 259 8.35 8.10 -8.98
N ARG A 260 8.36 9.11 -8.10
CA ARG A 260 7.14 9.81 -7.66
C ARG A 260 6.61 10.80 -8.71
N ASP A 261 7.44 11.20 -9.67
CA ASP A 261 7.05 12.19 -10.68
C ASP A 261 6.29 11.49 -11.82
N SER A 262 4.97 11.58 -11.79
CA SER A 262 4.08 10.96 -12.79
C SER A 262 4.35 11.45 -14.22
N THR A 263 4.89 12.67 -14.39
CA THR A 263 5.23 13.19 -15.73
C THR A 263 6.46 12.46 -16.31
N LYS A 264 7.39 12.04 -15.46
CA LYS A 264 8.57 11.27 -15.86
C LYS A 264 8.26 9.80 -16.08
N THR A 265 7.35 9.25 -15.26
CA THR A 265 7.03 7.81 -15.32
C THR A 265 6.00 7.46 -16.39
N TYR A 266 5.36 8.43 -17.04
CA TYR A 266 4.42 8.16 -18.12
C TYR A 266 5.15 8.12 -19.46
N ASN A 267 5.50 6.94 -19.94
CA ASN A 267 6.18 6.76 -21.24
C ASN A 267 5.46 5.65 -22.04
N LEU A 268 4.57 6.07 -22.94
CA LEU A 268 3.74 5.15 -23.74
C LEU A 268 4.55 4.62 -24.92
N TYR A 269 4.67 3.31 -25.01
CA TYR A 269 5.33 2.58 -26.10
C TYR A 269 4.30 1.73 -26.84
N GLN A 270 4.46 1.60 -28.16
CA GLN A 270 3.80 0.52 -28.88
C GLN A 270 4.54 -0.78 -28.56
N VAL A 271 3.83 -1.86 -28.30
CA VAL A 271 4.45 -3.17 -27.96
C VAL A 271 5.45 -3.60 -29.04
N LYS A 272 5.12 -3.38 -30.33
CA LYS A 272 6.01 -3.71 -31.47
C LYS A 272 7.35 -2.96 -31.41
N ASP A 273 7.42 -1.84 -30.70
CA ASP A 273 8.62 -0.99 -30.59
C ASP A 273 9.46 -1.30 -29.33
N LEU A 274 8.98 -2.16 -28.42
CA LEU A 274 9.73 -2.56 -27.23
C LEU A 274 11.12 -3.16 -27.56
N PRO A 275 11.29 -3.92 -28.67
CA PRO A 275 12.64 -4.39 -29.04
C PRO A 275 13.64 -3.28 -29.35
N THR A 276 13.20 -2.05 -29.64
CA THR A 276 14.15 -0.92 -29.80
C THR A 276 14.67 -0.46 -28.44
N LEU A 277 13.89 -0.66 -27.39
CA LEU A 277 14.26 -0.33 -26.01
C LEU A 277 15.12 -1.44 -25.39
N ALA A 278 14.74 -2.70 -25.61
CA ALA A 278 15.38 -3.87 -24.99
C ALA A 278 15.31 -5.07 -25.97
N PRO A 279 16.29 -5.19 -26.88
CA PRO A 279 16.22 -6.20 -27.96
C PRO A 279 16.44 -7.65 -27.50
N ASP A 280 17.08 -7.88 -26.35
CA ASP A 280 17.39 -9.22 -25.87
C ASP A 280 16.27 -9.80 -24.99
N ILE A 281 15.21 -9.02 -24.70
CA ILE A 281 14.03 -9.48 -23.96
C ILE A 281 13.00 -10.03 -24.96
N ASP A 282 12.58 -11.29 -24.78
CA ASP A 282 11.50 -11.92 -25.57
C ASP A 282 10.14 -11.32 -25.14
N TRP A 283 9.84 -10.13 -25.65
CA TRP A 283 8.61 -9.40 -25.30
C TRP A 283 7.34 -10.19 -25.64
N ALA A 284 7.31 -10.85 -26.82
CA ALA A 284 6.15 -11.64 -27.22
C ALA A 284 5.92 -12.81 -26.26
N GLY A 285 6.98 -13.54 -25.92
CA GLY A 285 6.91 -14.63 -24.94
C GLY A 285 6.51 -14.16 -23.54
N TYR A 286 7.09 -13.03 -23.10
CA TYR A 286 6.79 -12.45 -21.79
C TYR A 286 5.30 -12.04 -21.68
N LEU A 287 4.80 -11.27 -22.66
CA LEU A 287 3.42 -10.79 -22.65
C LEU A 287 2.42 -11.96 -22.79
N ALA A 288 2.76 -12.97 -23.61
CA ALA A 288 1.94 -14.18 -23.75
C ALA A 288 1.87 -14.94 -22.41
N ALA A 289 2.99 -15.06 -21.72
CA ALA A 289 3.06 -15.74 -20.42
C ALA A 289 2.21 -15.00 -19.36
N LEU A 290 2.10 -13.67 -19.46
CA LEU A 290 1.23 -12.85 -18.61
C LEU A 290 -0.25 -12.89 -19.01
N GLY A 291 -0.57 -13.38 -20.23
CA GLY A 291 -1.92 -13.32 -20.79
C GLY A 291 -2.27 -11.95 -21.40
N ALA A 292 -1.24 -11.13 -21.69
CA ALA A 292 -1.39 -9.76 -22.20
C ALA A 292 -0.94 -9.62 -23.66
N ASP A 293 -0.86 -10.72 -24.42
CA ASP A 293 -0.35 -10.77 -25.79
C ASP A 293 -1.19 -9.99 -26.81
N LYS A 294 -2.43 -9.64 -26.44
CA LYS A 294 -3.33 -8.87 -27.32
C LYS A 294 -3.16 -7.35 -27.18
N GLN A 295 -2.36 -6.91 -26.22
CA GLN A 295 -2.16 -5.48 -25.99
C GLN A 295 -1.23 -4.90 -27.06
N THR A 296 -1.58 -3.72 -27.55
CA THR A 296 -0.82 -3.03 -28.61
C THR A 296 0.07 -1.93 -28.06
N ASP A 297 -0.21 -1.46 -26.84
CA ASP A 297 0.60 -0.43 -26.19
C ASP A 297 0.84 -0.80 -24.72
N ILE A 298 1.84 -0.16 -24.12
CA ILE A 298 2.25 -0.37 -22.74
C ILE A 298 2.96 0.90 -22.22
N ILE A 299 2.69 1.28 -20.99
CA ILE A 299 3.37 2.39 -20.33
C ILE A 299 4.61 1.82 -19.61
N VAL A 300 5.79 2.25 -20.06
CA VAL A 300 7.06 1.86 -19.46
C VAL A 300 7.45 2.97 -18.49
N ASN A 301 7.31 2.71 -17.19
CA ASN A 301 7.48 3.76 -16.19
C ASN A 301 8.93 4.24 -16.07
N GLN A 302 9.90 3.35 -16.21
CA GLN A 302 11.32 3.69 -16.17
C GLN A 302 12.03 3.10 -17.41
N PRO A 303 11.99 3.77 -18.58
CA PRO A 303 12.59 3.21 -19.81
C PRO A 303 14.08 2.89 -19.70
N SER A 304 14.87 3.75 -19.06
CA SER A 304 16.30 3.51 -18.89
C SER A 304 16.58 2.31 -17.99
N TYR A 305 15.68 2.00 -17.05
CA TYR A 305 15.79 0.78 -16.25
C TYR A 305 15.60 -0.46 -17.14
N ILE A 306 14.61 -0.45 -18.03
CA ILE A 306 14.36 -1.59 -18.93
C ILE A 306 15.55 -1.81 -19.88
N GLN A 307 16.16 -0.73 -20.39
CA GLN A 307 17.41 -0.80 -21.15
C GLN A 307 18.53 -1.43 -20.31
N GLY A 308 18.68 -0.96 -19.07
CA GLY A 308 19.68 -1.49 -18.13
C GLY A 308 19.46 -2.97 -17.80
N LEU A 309 18.20 -3.36 -17.60
CA LEU A 309 17.84 -4.76 -17.36
C LEU A 309 18.19 -5.64 -18.57
N ASN A 310 17.97 -5.14 -19.79
CA ASN A 310 18.38 -5.83 -21.01
C ASN A 310 19.88 -6.14 -20.99
N ASP A 311 20.70 -5.15 -20.62
CA ASP A 311 22.15 -5.32 -20.55
C ASP A 311 22.54 -6.36 -19.48
N ILE A 312 21.92 -6.31 -18.32
CA ILE A 312 22.15 -7.27 -17.23
C ILE A 312 21.73 -8.67 -17.67
N LEU A 313 20.58 -8.80 -18.34
CA LEU A 313 20.10 -10.08 -18.85
C LEU A 313 21.11 -10.68 -19.84
N LYS A 314 21.65 -9.84 -20.72
CA LYS A 314 22.62 -10.26 -21.73
C LYS A 314 23.93 -10.72 -21.11
N THR A 315 24.47 -9.97 -20.14
CA THR A 315 25.83 -10.17 -19.60
C THR A 315 25.88 -11.15 -18.42
N THR A 316 24.76 -11.39 -17.72
CA THR A 316 24.70 -12.32 -16.58
C THR A 316 24.37 -13.72 -17.09
N ASP A 317 25.11 -14.74 -16.62
CA ASP A 317 24.85 -16.11 -17.05
C ASP A 317 23.51 -16.65 -16.48
N LEU A 318 22.99 -17.67 -17.15
CA LEU A 318 21.69 -18.27 -16.78
C LEU A 318 21.75 -18.87 -15.36
N ALA A 319 22.87 -19.46 -14.97
CA ALA A 319 23.02 -20.08 -13.65
C ALA A 319 22.85 -19.04 -12.52
N THR A 320 23.42 -17.85 -12.67
CA THR A 320 23.28 -16.75 -11.72
C THR A 320 21.82 -16.28 -11.64
N TRP A 321 21.15 -16.15 -12.80
CA TRP A 321 19.72 -15.80 -12.84
C TRP A 321 18.85 -16.85 -12.14
N LYS A 322 19.15 -18.14 -12.32
CA LYS A 322 18.42 -19.21 -11.62
C LYS A 322 18.58 -19.08 -10.11
N THR A 323 19.80 -18.84 -9.63
CA THR A 323 20.09 -18.64 -8.20
C THR A 323 19.28 -17.44 -7.66
N TYR A 324 19.25 -16.34 -8.40
CA TYR A 324 18.46 -15.14 -8.04
C TYR A 324 16.95 -15.47 -7.99
N MET A 325 16.42 -16.20 -8.98
CA MET A 325 14.99 -16.56 -8.98
C MET A 325 14.65 -17.53 -7.84
N GLN A 326 15.54 -18.45 -7.48
CA GLN A 326 15.39 -19.30 -6.29
C GLN A 326 15.27 -18.43 -5.03
N TRP A 327 16.12 -17.40 -4.93
CA TRP A 327 16.06 -16.44 -3.82
C TRP A 327 14.72 -15.69 -3.80
N GLN A 328 14.25 -15.22 -4.96
CA GLN A 328 12.97 -14.52 -5.04
C GLN A 328 11.81 -15.39 -4.55
N VAL A 329 11.77 -16.65 -4.94
CA VAL A 329 10.74 -17.60 -4.50
C VAL A 329 10.86 -17.85 -2.99
N LEU A 330 12.07 -18.13 -2.50
CA LEU A 330 12.31 -18.46 -1.08
C LEU A 330 11.96 -17.29 -0.16
N THR A 331 12.45 -16.09 -0.46
CA THR A 331 12.26 -14.92 0.42
C THR A 331 10.80 -14.47 0.44
N HIS A 332 10.08 -14.56 -0.69
CA HIS A 332 8.65 -14.21 -0.73
C HIS A 332 7.78 -15.22 0.00
N ALA A 333 8.17 -16.48 0.02
CA ALA A 333 7.40 -17.53 0.70
C ALA A 333 7.78 -17.69 2.19
N ALA A 334 8.90 -17.14 2.62
CA ALA A 334 9.56 -17.46 3.91
C ALA A 334 8.62 -17.44 5.11
N SER A 335 7.74 -16.41 5.21
CA SER A 335 6.81 -16.26 6.34
C SER A 335 5.67 -17.29 6.32
N ASN A 336 5.52 -18.02 5.20
CA ASN A 336 4.50 -19.06 5.02
C ASN A 336 5.12 -20.47 5.01
N LEU A 337 6.39 -20.60 5.34
CA LEU A 337 7.14 -21.87 5.40
C LEU A 337 7.34 -22.28 6.87
N SER A 338 8.35 -23.11 7.15
CA SER A 338 8.63 -23.56 8.53
C SER A 338 8.99 -22.39 9.45
N GLU A 339 8.76 -22.56 10.73
CA GLU A 339 9.12 -21.56 11.75
C GLU A 339 10.61 -21.17 11.67
N GLU A 340 11.47 -22.11 11.33
CA GLU A 340 12.91 -21.85 11.18
C GLU A 340 13.21 -20.83 10.07
N LEU A 341 12.56 -20.98 8.92
CA LEU A 341 12.69 -20.04 7.80
C LEU A 341 12.02 -18.69 8.11
N ASP A 342 10.83 -18.73 8.70
CA ASP A 342 10.07 -17.54 9.13
C ASP A 342 10.88 -16.73 10.16
N ASN A 343 11.47 -17.39 11.15
CA ASN A 343 12.25 -16.72 12.20
C ASN A 343 13.52 -16.07 11.63
N GLU A 344 14.20 -16.74 10.68
CA GLU A 344 15.36 -16.14 10.02
C GLU A 344 14.96 -14.94 9.16
N ASN A 345 13.84 -15.05 8.47
CA ASN A 345 13.27 -13.95 7.68
C ASN A 345 12.98 -12.74 8.58
N PHE A 346 12.34 -12.95 9.73
CA PHE A 346 12.09 -11.91 10.74
C PHE A 346 13.41 -11.31 11.25
N ALA A 347 14.38 -12.17 11.60
CA ALA A 347 15.66 -11.72 12.18
C ALA A 347 16.38 -10.71 11.28
N PHE A 348 16.26 -10.85 9.96
CA PHE A 348 16.86 -9.87 9.05
C PHE A 348 15.90 -8.73 8.72
N PHE A 349 14.77 -9.01 8.08
CA PHE A 349 13.91 -7.95 7.51
C PHE A 349 13.21 -7.09 8.57
N SER A 350 12.84 -7.67 9.70
CA SER A 350 12.15 -6.90 10.75
C SER A 350 13.12 -6.41 11.83
N LYS A 351 13.96 -7.30 12.37
CA LYS A 351 14.84 -6.94 13.49
C LYS A 351 16.06 -6.12 13.02
N THR A 352 16.87 -6.68 12.12
CA THR A 352 18.12 -6.01 11.68
C THR A 352 17.83 -4.77 10.84
N LEU A 353 16.96 -4.89 9.86
CA LEU A 353 16.69 -3.81 8.90
C LEU A 353 15.84 -2.68 9.51
N ASN A 354 14.79 -3.03 10.26
CA ASN A 354 13.80 -2.08 10.76
C ASN A 354 13.80 -1.84 12.28
N GLY A 355 14.56 -2.62 13.04
CA GLY A 355 14.70 -2.41 14.48
C GLY A 355 13.56 -2.97 15.34
N GLN A 356 12.70 -3.82 14.79
CA GLN A 356 11.64 -4.49 15.54
C GLN A 356 12.26 -5.61 16.36
N GLU A 357 12.06 -5.61 17.67
CA GLU A 357 12.80 -6.52 18.56
C GLU A 357 12.19 -7.91 18.68
N GLU A 358 10.85 -7.98 18.67
CA GLU A 358 10.10 -9.22 18.85
C GLU A 358 9.16 -9.45 17.68
N GLN A 359 9.05 -10.70 17.25
CA GLN A 359 8.06 -11.07 16.22
C GLN A 359 6.65 -10.84 16.76
N GLU A 360 5.77 -10.34 15.91
CA GLU A 360 4.35 -10.25 16.26
C GLU A 360 3.81 -11.64 16.62
N PRO A 361 2.93 -11.74 17.63
CA PRO A 361 2.22 -13.00 17.90
C PRO A 361 1.63 -13.60 16.63
N ARG A 362 1.70 -14.90 16.51
CA ARG A 362 1.27 -15.61 15.28
C ARG A 362 -0.15 -15.26 14.86
N TRP A 363 -1.08 -15.10 15.83
CA TRP A 363 -2.46 -14.74 15.51
C TRP A 363 -2.56 -13.38 14.78
N LYS A 364 -1.74 -12.39 15.15
CA LYS A 364 -1.73 -11.06 14.47
C LYS A 364 -1.39 -11.21 12.99
N ARG A 365 -0.39 -12.04 12.72
CA ARG A 365 0.08 -12.32 11.36
C ARG A 365 -0.94 -13.16 10.58
N GLY A 366 -1.62 -14.07 11.25
CA GLY A 366 -2.73 -14.85 10.67
C GLY A 366 -3.91 -13.95 10.28
N VAL A 367 -4.26 -13.02 11.16
CA VAL A 367 -5.29 -11.99 10.87
C VAL A 367 -4.88 -11.15 9.65
N ALA A 368 -3.61 -10.73 9.60
CA ALA A 368 -3.09 -9.95 8.46
C ALA A 368 -3.19 -10.75 7.15
N THR A 369 -2.88 -12.05 7.19
CA THR A 369 -2.99 -12.94 6.02
C THR A 369 -4.44 -13.02 5.51
N VAL A 370 -5.39 -13.20 6.42
CA VAL A 370 -6.82 -13.23 6.06
C VAL A 370 -7.26 -11.86 5.48
N ASN A 371 -6.86 -10.76 6.13
CA ASN A 371 -7.16 -9.40 5.63
C ASN A 371 -6.61 -9.15 4.23
N ASN A 372 -5.42 -9.65 3.94
CA ASN A 372 -4.79 -9.44 2.63
C ASN A 372 -5.46 -10.25 1.51
N ILE A 373 -5.93 -11.45 1.82
CA ILE A 373 -6.44 -12.39 0.79
C ILE A 373 -7.98 -12.34 0.70
N LEU A 374 -8.66 -12.22 1.85
CA LEU A 374 -10.12 -12.31 1.95
C LEU A 374 -10.71 -11.07 2.67
N GLY A 375 -10.06 -9.92 2.50
CA GLY A 375 -10.33 -8.73 3.30
C GLY A 375 -11.77 -8.25 3.26
N GLU A 376 -12.43 -8.32 2.10
CA GLU A 376 -13.82 -7.85 2.02
C GLU A 376 -14.83 -8.86 2.58
N VAL A 377 -14.49 -10.16 2.64
CA VAL A 377 -15.34 -11.13 3.35
C VAL A 377 -15.45 -10.72 4.82
N VAL A 378 -14.31 -10.47 5.46
CA VAL A 378 -14.24 -10.02 6.85
C VAL A 378 -14.82 -8.60 6.98
N GLY A 379 -14.55 -7.76 5.99
CA GLY A 379 -15.01 -6.36 5.94
C GLY A 379 -16.53 -6.22 6.02
N LYS A 380 -17.28 -7.11 5.36
CA LYS A 380 -18.76 -7.14 5.44
C LYS A 380 -19.24 -7.30 6.89
N VAL A 381 -18.63 -8.22 7.63
CA VAL A 381 -18.99 -8.50 9.02
C VAL A 381 -18.53 -7.34 9.92
N TYR A 382 -17.30 -6.83 9.67
CA TYR A 382 -16.74 -5.70 10.41
C TYR A 382 -17.66 -4.48 10.36
N VAL A 383 -18.09 -4.10 9.16
CA VAL A 383 -18.99 -2.94 8.94
C VAL A 383 -20.30 -3.13 9.71
N LYS A 384 -20.90 -4.32 9.61
CA LYS A 384 -22.16 -4.64 10.29
C LYS A 384 -22.04 -4.49 11.81
N ARG A 385 -20.88 -4.79 12.39
CA ARG A 385 -20.64 -4.75 13.84
C ARG A 385 -20.17 -3.40 14.36
N HIS A 386 -19.35 -2.70 13.56
CA HIS A 386 -18.55 -1.56 14.05
C HIS A 386 -18.82 -0.23 13.35
N PHE A 387 -19.73 -0.17 12.37
CA PHE A 387 -19.97 1.06 11.62
C PHE A 387 -21.48 1.33 11.48
N ALA A 388 -21.97 2.27 12.26
CA ALA A 388 -23.39 2.65 12.25
C ALA A 388 -23.73 3.51 11.01
N PRO A 389 -24.89 3.33 10.38
CA PRO A 389 -25.31 4.16 9.25
C PRO A 389 -25.27 5.67 9.53
N GLU A 390 -25.62 6.08 10.75
CA GLU A 390 -25.61 7.48 11.18
C GLU A 390 -24.20 8.10 11.12
N ALA A 391 -23.17 7.28 11.33
CA ALA A 391 -21.77 7.70 11.22
C ALA A 391 -21.44 8.09 9.77
N LYS A 392 -21.96 7.33 8.79
CA LYS A 392 -21.79 7.63 7.36
C LYS A 392 -22.40 8.98 7.00
N GLU A 393 -23.64 9.23 7.46
CA GLU A 393 -24.36 10.49 7.19
C GLU A 393 -23.62 11.69 7.79
N ARG A 394 -23.21 11.57 9.05
CA ARG A 394 -22.50 12.67 9.75
C ARG A 394 -21.14 12.93 9.09
N MET A 395 -20.43 11.87 8.72
CA MET A 395 -19.15 11.98 8.00
C MET A 395 -19.33 12.67 6.64
N GLN A 396 -20.40 12.34 5.91
CA GLN A 396 -20.70 12.97 4.62
C GLN A 396 -20.92 14.48 4.79
N ALA A 397 -21.64 14.88 5.85
CA ALA A 397 -21.85 16.30 6.16
C ALA A 397 -20.51 17.02 6.45
N LEU A 398 -19.61 16.37 7.21
CA LEU A 398 -18.26 16.91 7.48
C LEU A 398 -17.46 17.09 6.19
N VAL A 399 -17.50 16.11 5.29
CA VAL A 399 -16.79 16.18 3.99
C VAL A 399 -17.31 17.37 3.17
N GLU A 400 -18.64 17.56 3.09
CA GLU A 400 -19.23 18.65 2.30
C GLU A 400 -18.91 20.02 2.92
N ASN A 401 -18.92 20.14 4.24
CA ASN A 401 -18.55 21.39 4.93
C ASN A 401 -17.07 21.73 4.66
N LEU A 402 -16.19 20.72 4.71
CA LEU A 402 -14.76 20.93 4.44
C LEU A 402 -14.52 21.23 2.97
N ARG A 403 -15.29 20.62 2.06
CA ARG A 403 -15.25 20.95 0.62
C ARG A 403 -15.58 22.44 0.42
N GLY A 404 -16.64 22.92 1.09
CA GLY A 404 -17.01 24.35 1.04
C GLY A 404 -15.91 25.26 1.55
N ALA A 405 -15.37 24.97 2.73
CA ALA A 405 -14.29 25.74 3.36
C ALA A 405 -13.01 25.73 2.50
N TYR A 406 -12.69 24.57 1.90
CA TYR A 406 -11.54 24.42 1.00
C TYR A 406 -11.72 25.32 -0.24
N GLY A 407 -12.92 25.31 -0.81
CA GLY A 407 -13.26 26.17 -1.96
C GLY A 407 -13.12 27.66 -1.64
N ASP A 408 -13.58 28.08 -0.45
CA ASP A 408 -13.42 29.48 -0.03
C ASP A 408 -11.96 29.84 0.19
N SER A 409 -11.18 28.94 0.80
CA SER A 409 -9.73 29.13 0.95
C SER A 409 -9.02 29.32 -0.41
N ILE A 410 -9.37 28.51 -1.42
CA ILE A 410 -8.80 28.61 -2.77
C ILE A 410 -9.10 30.00 -3.36
N LYS A 411 -10.32 30.50 -3.23
CA LYS A 411 -10.72 31.83 -3.75
C LYS A 411 -9.85 32.94 -3.16
N GLU A 412 -9.50 32.82 -1.88
CA GLU A 412 -8.74 33.84 -1.14
C GLU A 412 -7.23 33.79 -1.36
N LEU A 413 -6.70 32.74 -2.02
CA LEU A 413 -5.25 32.64 -2.27
C LEU A 413 -4.76 33.83 -3.11
N THR A 414 -3.80 34.56 -2.58
CA THR A 414 -3.26 35.75 -3.25
C THR A 414 -2.15 35.41 -4.28
N TRP A 415 -1.59 34.20 -4.17
CA TRP A 415 -0.48 33.77 -5.03
C TRP A 415 -0.95 32.95 -6.23
N MET A 416 -2.17 32.42 -6.20
CA MET A 416 -2.72 31.59 -7.27
C MET A 416 -3.44 32.45 -8.30
N SER A 417 -3.16 32.22 -9.59
CA SER A 417 -3.79 32.95 -10.69
C SER A 417 -5.29 32.60 -10.80
N GLU A 418 -6.07 33.52 -11.37
CA GLU A 418 -7.53 33.33 -11.50
C GLU A 418 -7.88 32.12 -12.38
N SER A 419 -7.10 31.85 -13.45
CA SER A 419 -7.31 30.69 -14.31
C SER A 419 -7.12 29.38 -13.54
N THR A 420 -6.09 29.32 -12.68
CA THR A 420 -5.82 28.14 -11.85
C THR A 420 -6.89 27.97 -10.76
N LYS A 421 -7.38 29.08 -10.16
CA LYS A 421 -8.48 29.03 -9.19
C LYS A 421 -9.75 28.43 -9.81
N VAL A 422 -10.09 28.80 -11.05
CA VAL A 422 -11.25 28.26 -11.77
C VAL A 422 -11.10 26.75 -11.96
N ALA A 423 -9.93 26.30 -12.40
CA ALA A 423 -9.65 24.86 -12.59
C ALA A 423 -9.65 24.11 -11.25
N ALA A 424 -9.10 24.73 -10.19
CA ALA A 424 -9.09 24.15 -8.85
C ALA A 424 -10.53 23.98 -8.31
N ALA A 425 -11.38 24.99 -8.51
CA ALA A 425 -12.79 24.94 -8.09
C ALA A 425 -13.54 23.83 -8.85
N ASP A 426 -13.31 23.68 -10.15
CA ASP A 426 -13.89 22.61 -10.98
C ASP A 426 -13.46 21.22 -10.45
N LYS A 427 -12.16 21.05 -10.18
CA LYS A 427 -11.62 19.79 -9.65
C LYS A 427 -12.23 19.46 -8.29
N LEU A 428 -12.30 20.44 -7.38
CA LEU A 428 -12.88 20.27 -6.04
C LEU A 428 -14.37 19.86 -6.12
N ALA A 429 -15.12 20.48 -7.04
CA ALA A 429 -16.55 20.16 -7.26
C ALA A 429 -16.74 18.73 -7.75
N LYS A 430 -15.75 18.18 -8.47
CA LYS A 430 -15.78 16.82 -9.04
C LYS A 430 -15.22 15.74 -8.09
N PHE A 431 -14.73 16.10 -6.91
CA PHE A 431 -14.26 15.10 -5.93
C PHE A 431 -15.39 14.13 -5.61
N ASN A 432 -15.09 12.84 -5.70
CA ASN A 432 -16.02 11.76 -5.38
C ASN A 432 -15.67 11.20 -3.99
N PRO A 433 -16.43 11.52 -2.93
CA PRO A 433 -16.15 10.94 -1.61
C PRO A 433 -16.76 9.56 -1.46
N LYS A 434 -15.95 8.61 -0.98
CA LYS A 434 -16.37 7.23 -0.65
C LYS A 434 -16.19 7.05 0.86
N ILE A 435 -17.27 6.69 1.56
CA ILE A 435 -17.29 6.68 3.02
C ILE A 435 -17.74 5.31 3.54
N GLY A 436 -16.93 4.72 4.41
CA GLY A 436 -17.25 3.53 5.18
C GLY A 436 -16.93 2.23 4.49
N TYR A 437 -17.60 1.92 3.40
CA TYR A 437 -17.49 0.62 2.74
C TYR A 437 -17.96 0.68 1.28
N PRO A 438 -17.53 -0.29 0.44
CA PRO A 438 -17.88 -0.28 -0.99
C PRO A 438 -19.37 -0.62 -1.22
N ASN A 439 -19.93 -0.07 -2.30
CA ASN A 439 -21.30 -0.38 -2.74
C ASN A 439 -21.42 -1.82 -3.25
N LYS A 440 -20.34 -2.35 -3.81
CA LYS A 440 -20.27 -3.70 -4.37
C LYS A 440 -19.11 -4.44 -3.72
N TRP A 441 -19.40 -5.58 -3.10
CA TRP A 441 -18.39 -6.41 -2.45
C TRP A 441 -17.68 -7.30 -3.44
N GLU A 442 -16.41 -7.57 -3.15
CA GLU A 442 -15.53 -8.45 -3.94
C GLU A 442 -16.09 -9.87 -4.00
N ASP A 443 -15.95 -10.53 -5.17
CA ASP A 443 -16.37 -11.91 -5.41
C ASP A 443 -15.18 -12.86 -5.30
N TYR A 444 -15.18 -13.70 -4.28
CA TYR A 444 -14.12 -14.69 -4.03
C TYR A 444 -14.48 -16.09 -4.55
N SER A 445 -15.52 -16.23 -5.36
CA SER A 445 -16.01 -17.55 -5.82
C SER A 445 -14.95 -18.35 -6.59
N LYS A 446 -14.03 -17.68 -7.28
CA LYS A 446 -12.96 -18.32 -8.08
C LYS A 446 -11.75 -18.74 -7.23
N LEU A 447 -11.67 -18.29 -5.97
CA LEU A 447 -10.53 -18.60 -5.10
C LEU A 447 -10.79 -19.86 -4.29
N THR A 448 -9.91 -20.86 -4.44
CA THR A 448 -9.94 -22.08 -3.64
C THR A 448 -8.95 -21.96 -2.48
N ILE A 449 -9.45 -22.17 -1.26
CA ILE A 449 -8.64 -22.17 -0.03
C ILE A 449 -8.69 -23.57 0.59
N LYS A 450 -7.50 -24.06 1.03
CA LYS A 450 -7.33 -25.38 1.68
C LYS A 450 -6.69 -25.18 3.06
N ALA A 451 -7.16 -25.95 4.04
CA ALA A 451 -6.71 -25.83 5.44
C ALA A 451 -5.25 -26.25 5.67
N ASP A 452 -4.67 -27.02 4.76
CA ASP A 452 -3.34 -27.62 4.92
C ASP A 452 -2.33 -27.16 3.84
N ASP A 453 -2.60 -26.05 3.16
CA ASP A 453 -1.80 -25.61 1.99
C ASP A 453 -1.64 -24.09 1.97
N LEU A 454 -0.95 -23.54 2.97
CA LEU A 454 -0.79 -22.09 3.13
C LEU A 454 -0.11 -21.43 1.90
N VAL A 455 1.02 -21.98 1.44
CA VAL A 455 1.74 -21.44 0.27
C VAL A 455 0.85 -21.53 -0.98
N GLY A 456 0.20 -22.67 -1.19
CA GLY A 456 -0.74 -22.84 -2.32
C GLY A 456 -1.91 -21.87 -2.25
N ASN A 457 -2.42 -21.60 -1.04
CA ASN A 457 -3.49 -20.58 -0.85
C ASN A 457 -3.02 -19.20 -1.32
N ALA A 458 -1.81 -18.80 -0.94
CA ALA A 458 -1.23 -17.51 -1.33
C ALA A 458 -1.02 -17.44 -2.85
N MET A 459 -0.50 -18.51 -3.45
CA MET A 459 -0.27 -18.58 -4.90
C MET A 459 -1.59 -18.50 -5.68
N ARG A 460 -2.61 -19.27 -5.28
CA ARG A 460 -3.94 -19.23 -5.92
C ARG A 460 -4.60 -17.86 -5.78
N ALA A 461 -4.41 -17.19 -4.64
CA ALA A 461 -4.91 -15.82 -4.45
C ALA A 461 -4.25 -14.85 -5.44
N SER A 462 -2.92 -14.95 -5.60
CA SER A 462 -2.17 -14.14 -6.55
C SER A 462 -2.63 -14.39 -8.00
N GLU A 463 -2.83 -15.65 -8.37
CA GLU A 463 -3.33 -16.05 -9.69
C GLU A 463 -4.73 -15.46 -9.96
N VAL A 464 -5.62 -15.50 -8.97
CA VAL A 464 -6.98 -14.95 -9.10
C VAL A 464 -6.92 -13.42 -9.29
N GLU A 465 -6.08 -12.74 -8.50
CA GLU A 465 -5.90 -11.28 -8.61
C GLU A 465 -5.32 -10.89 -9.98
N HIS A 466 -4.35 -11.66 -10.48
CA HIS A 466 -3.81 -11.45 -11.82
C HIS A 466 -4.90 -11.59 -12.89
N ALA A 467 -5.71 -12.63 -12.80
CA ALA A 467 -6.82 -12.87 -13.76
C ALA A 467 -7.86 -11.73 -13.71
N LYS A 468 -8.18 -11.23 -12.51
CA LYS A 468 -9.08 -10.06 -12.36
C LYS A 468 -8.45 -8.81 -13.01
N SER A 469 -7.16 -8.60 -12.78
CA SER A 469 -6.42 -7.49 -13.41
C SER A 469 -6.52 -7.54 -14.92
N LEU A 470 -6.25 -8.70 -15.52
CA LEU A 470 -6.35 -8.88 -16.97
C LEU A 470 -7.77 -8.57 -17.51
N ALA A 471 -8.80 -8.94 -16.75
CA ALA A 471 -10.20 -8.73 -17.16
C ALA A 471 -10.56 -7.23 -17.28
N LYS A 472 -9.77 -6.33 -16.70
CA LYS A 472 -9.95 -4.88 -16.83
C LYS A 472 -9.63 -4.37 -18.24
N LEU A 473 -8.67 -5.00 -18.92
CA LEU A 473 -8.21 -4.51 -20.23
C LEU A 473 -9.36 -4.54 -21.24
N GLY A 474 -9.66 -3.37 -21.81
CA GLY A 474 -10.76 -3.20 -22.74
C GLY A 474 -12.13 -2.99 -22.10
N ALA A 475 -12.19 -3.01 -20.78
CA ALA A 475 -13.45 -2.79 -20.04
C ALA A 475 -13.55 -1.33 -19.58
N PRO A 476 -14.77 -0.80 -19.33
CA PRO A 476 -14.93 0.54 -18.72
C PRO A 476 -14.34 0.61 -17.30
N ILE A 477 -13.97 1.82 -16.88
CA ILE A 477 -13.44 2.06 -15.53
C ILE A 477 -14.52 1.76 -14.48
N ASP A 478 -14.17 0.94 -13.51
CA ASP A 478 -15.03 0.65 -12.34
C ASP A 478 -14.86 1.76 -11.30
N ARG A 479 -15.80 2.68 -11.28
CA ARG A 479 -15.79 3.80 -10.33
C ARG A 479 -16.21 3.40 -8.92
N ASP A 480 -16.69 2.18 -8.72
CA ASP A 480 -17.06 1.67 -7.38
C ASP A 480 -15.90 0.93 -6.69
N GLU A 481 -14.80 0.66 -7.41
CA GLU A 481 -13.65 -0.07 -6.85
C GLU A 481 -13.01 0.67 -5.67
N TRP A 482 -12.71 -0.06 -4.60
CA TRP A 482 -11.97 0.43 -3.44
C TRP A 482 -10.58 -0.21 -3.40
N HIS A 483 -9.58 0.55 -2.93
CA HIS A 483 -8.19 0.07 -2.80
C HIS A 483 -7.78 -0.18 -1.35
N MET A 484 -8.73 -0.06 -0.42
CA MET A 484 -8.56 -0.41 1.01
C MET A 484 -9.82 -1.09 1.50
N THR A 485 -9.65 -2.08 2.39
CA THR A 485 -10.80 -2.75 3.01
C THR A 485 -11.44 -1.83 4.06
N PRO A 486 -12.72 -2.03 4.40
CA PRO A 486 -13.39 -1.22 5.43
C PRO A 486 -12.72 -1.24 6.81
N GLN A 487 -12.03 -2.32 7.16
CA GLN A 487 -11.33 -2.47 8.44
C GLN A 487 -9.91 -1.89 8.42
N THR A 488 -9.52 -1.19 7.37
CA THR A 488 -8.22 -0.49 7.26
C THR A 488 -8.29 0.86 7.98
N VAL A 489 -7.40 1.10 8.94
CA VAL A 489 -7.27 2.40 9.62
C VAL A 489 -6.36 3.29 8.77
N ASN A 490 -6.96 3.91 7.75
CA ASN A 490 -6.29 4.82 6.83
C ASN A 490 -7.34 5.51 5.96
N ALA A 491 -6.88 6.34 5.03
CA ALA A 491 -7.68 7.02 4.00
C ALA A 491 -6.80 7.16 2.76
N TYR A 492 -7.36 7.57 1.62
CA TYR A 492 -6.55 7.84 0.43
C TYR A 492 -7.27 8.75 -0.56
N TYR A 493 -6.45 9.44 -1.38
CA TYR A 493 -6.86 10.14 -2.59
C TYR A 493 -6.39 9.36 -3.81
N ASN A 494 -7.25 9.22 -4.82
CA ASN A 494 -6.91 8.58 -6.11
C ASN A 494 -7.01 9.64 -7.21
N PRO A 495 -5.87 10.09 -7.80
CA PRO A 495 -5.90 11.17 -8.79
C PRO A 495 -6.58 10.80 -10.11
N THR A 496 -6.47 9.56 -10.58
CA THR A 496 -7.09 9.15 -11.85
C THR A 496 -8.60 8.98 -11.75
N MET A 497 -9.14 8.85 -10.54
CA MET A 497 -10.59 8.82 -10.28
C MET A 497 -11.09 10.10 -9.62
N ASN A 498 -10.18 10.98 -9.19
CA ASN A 498 -10.48 12.20 -8.44
C ASN A 498 -11.39 11.91 -7.25
N GLU A 499 -10.98 10.91 -6.43
CA GLU A 499 -11.78 10.45 -5.30
C GLU A 499 -11.01 10.47 -3.98
N ILE A 500 -11.74 10.72 -2.88
CA ILE A 500 -11.24 10.64 -1.51
C ILE A 500 -12.00 9.52 -0.78
N VAL A 501 -11.28 8.63 -0.12
CA VAL A 501 -11.86 7.38 0.41
C VAL A 501 -11.52 7.24 1.89
N PHE A 502 -12.56 7.00 2.71
CA PHE A 502 -12.45 6.89 4.18
C PHE A 502 -13.06 5.57 4.63
N PRO A 503 -12.26 4.50 4.80
CA PRO A 503 -12.74 3.23 5.33
C PRO A 503 -13.36 3.34 6.73
N ALA A 504 -14.29 2.43 7.04
CA ALA A 504 -15.03 2.45 8.30
C ALA A 504 -14.12 2.48 9.54
N ALA A 505 -12.99 1.78 9.50
CA ALA A 505 -12.13 1.64 10.67
C ALA A 505 -11.47 2.94 11.14
N ILE A 506 -11.21 3.91 10.23
CA ILE A 506 -10.70 5.22 10.67
C ILE A 506 -11.81 6.11 11.25
N LEU A 507 -13.08 5.78 10.99
CA LEU A 507 -14.23 6.57 11.42
C LEU A 507 -14.65 6.17 12.85
N GLN A 508 -13.68 6.15 13.76
CA GLN A 508 -13.80 5.81 15.17
C GLN A 508 -12.89 6.73 16.01
N PRO A 509 -13.14 6.86 17.33
CA PRO A 509 -12.21 7.60 18.19
C PRO A 509 -10.79 7.07 18.09
N PRO A 510 -9.77 7.94 18.11
CA PRO A 510 -9.85 9.38 18.37
C PRO A 510 -10.09 10.25 17.13
N PHE A 511 -10.20 9.66 15.92
CA PHE A 511 -10.36 10.45 14.69
C PHE A 511 -11.78 10.96 14.52
N PHE A 512 -12.78 10.10 14.70
CA PHE A 512 -14.20 10.42 14.55
C PHE A 512 -14.99 9.85 15.72
N ASN A 513 -15.69 10.71 16.44
CA ASN A 513 -16.44 10.31 17.64
C ASN A 513 -17.87 10.84 17.55
N MET A 514 -18.83 9.93 17.43
CA MET A 514 -20.27 10.26 17.36
C MET A 514 -20.79 10.94 18.62
N GLU A 515 -20.09 10.74 19.77
CA GLU A 515 -20.48 11.29 21.07
C GLU A 515 -19.72 12.56 21.45
N ALA A 516 -18.80 13.04 20.58
CA ALA A 516 -18.00 14.24 20.84
C ALA A 516 -18.59 15.45 20.11
N ASP A 517 -18.20 16.63 20.58
CA ASP A 517 -18.50 17.91 19.91
C ASP A 517 -17.92 17.90 18.48
N ASP A 518 -18.61 18.56 17.56
CA ASP A 518 -18.16 18.67 16.17
C ASP A 518 -16.77 19.32 16.05
N ALA A 519 -16.44 20.26 16.93
CA ALA A 519 -15.11 20.90 16.93
C ALA A 519 -13.99 19.85 17.08
N VAL A 520 -14.20 18.82 17.91
CA VAL A 520 -13.26 17.72 18.10
C VAL A 520 -13.18 16.86 16.82
N ASN A 521 -14.31 16.57 16.19
CA ASN A 521 -14.35 15.82 14.93
C ASN A 521 -13.66 16.59 13.78
N TYR A 522 -13.85 17.92 13.71
CA TYR A 522 -13.12 18.74 12.74
C TYR A 522 -11.60 18.73 13.02
N GLY A 523 -11.18 18.70 14.28
CA GLY A 523 -9.75 18.60 14.65
C GLY A 523 -9.17 17.21 14.44
N GLY A 524 -9.98 16.17 14.48
CA GLY A 524 -9.59 14.76 14.26
C GLY A 524 -9.75 14.35 12.79
N ILE A 525 -10.92 13.77 12.47
CA ILE A 525 -11.17 13.26 11.10
C ILE A 525 -11.18 14.41 10.07
N GLY A 526 -11.57 15.63 10.47
CA GLY A 526 -11.54 16.78 9.57
C GLY A 526 -10.14 17.08 9.07
N ALA A 527 -9.10 16.89 9.89
CA ALA A 527 -7.71 17.04 9.45
C ALA A 527 -7.35 15.97 8.41
N VAL A 528 -7.84 14.73 8.57
CA VAL A 528 -7.64 13.64 7.60
C VAL A 528 -8.38 13.96 6.30
N ILE A 529 -9.63 14.42 6.38
CA ILE A 529 -10.41 14.83 5.19
C ILE A 529 -9.67 15.92 4.40
N GLY A 530 -9.20 16.96 5.13
CA GLY A 530 -8.44 18.06 4.51
C GLY A 530 -7.13 17.59 3.87
N HIS A 531 -6.46 16.62 4.50
CA HIS A 531 -5.25 15.98 3.97
C HIS A 531 -5.55 15.29 2.63
N GLU A 532 -6.61 14.45 2.58
CA GLU A 532 -6.95 13.73 1.34
C GLU A 532 -7.40 14.70 0.23
N MET A 533 -8.17 15.75 0.59
CA MET A 533 -8.50 16.82 -0.37
C MET A 533 -7.24 17.54 -0.86
N GLY A 534 -6.29 17.77 0.06
CA GLY A 534 -5.02 18.42 -0.23
C GLY A 534 -4.20 17.67 -1.27
N HIS A 535 -4.26 16.33 -1.28
CA HIS A 535 -3.59 15.52 -2.30
C HIS A 535 -4.05 15.85 -3.73
N GLY A 536 -5.29 16.35 -3.90
CA GLY A 536 -5.76 16.82 -5.20
C GLY A 536 -5.05 18.07 -5.70
N PHE A 537 -4.36 18.80 -4.80
CA PHE A 537 -3.75 20.11 -5.10
C PHE A 537 -2.26 20.20 -4.74
N ASP A 538 -1.66 19.10 -4.28
CA ASP A 538 -0.23 19.07 -3.94
C ASP A 538 0.63 18.97 -5.22
N ASP A 539 1.94 18.75 -5.07
CA ASP A 539 2.90 18.69 -6.19
C ASP A 539 2.58 17.56 -7.20
N GLN A 540 1.85 16.53 -6.78
CA GLN A 540 1.44 15.44 -7.67
C GLN A 540 -0.01 15.66 -8.16
N GLY A 541 -0.92 16.04 -7.24
CA GLY A 541 -2.32 16.32 -7.60
C GLY A 541 -2.45 17.47 -8.61
N ALA A 542 -1.56 18.47 -8.53
CA ALA A 542 -1.52 19.58 -9.49
C ALA A 542 -1.30 19.11 -10.94
N LYS A 543 -0.86 17.85 -11.14
CA LYS A 543 -0.64 17.27 -12.46
C LYS A 543 -1.89 16.61 -13.05
N PHE A 544 -2.99 16.48 -12.28
CA PHE A 544 -4.21 15.80 -12.70
C PHE A 544 -5.40 16.75 -12.60
N ASP A 545 -6.23 16.77 -13.64
CA ASP A 545 -7.45 17.59 -13.69
C ASP A 545 -8.63 16.93 -12.93
N GLY A 546 -9.79 17.57 -12.94
CA GLY A 546 -10.99 17.08 -12.26
C GLY A 546 -11.58 15.80 -12.87
N GLU A 547 -11.23 15.47 -14.11
CA GLU A 547 -11.62 14.21 -14.78
C GLU A 547 -10.63 13.08 -14.52
N GLY A 548 -9.52 13.35 -13.83
CA GLY A 548 -8.49 12.37 -13.54
C GLY A 548 -7.44 12.21 -14.63
N ASN A 549 -7.37 13.13 -15.57
CA ASN A 549 -6.38 13.10 -16.64
C ASN A 549 -5.16 13.94 -16.28
N MET A 550 -3.98 13.38 -16.49
CA MET A 550 -2.71 14.07 -16.28
C MET A 550 -2.54 15.14 -17.37
N ARG A 551 -2.58 16.39 -16.97
CA ARG A 551 -2.34 17.53 -17.84
C ARG A 551 -2.00 18.78 -17.02
N ASP A 552 -1.26 19.71 -17.63
CA ASP A 552 -0.89 20.97 -16.98
C ASP A 552 -2.12 21.89 -16.91
N TRP A 553 -2.58 22.20 -15.70
CA TRP A 553 -3.67 23.14 -15.46
C TRP A 553 -3.26 24.28 -14.53
N TRP A 554 -2.09 24.17 -13.91
CA TRP A 554 -1.45 25.25 -13.16
C TRP A 554 -0.57 26.07 -14.10
N THR A 555 -0.41 27.37 -13.85
CA THR A 555 0.59 28.18 -14.55
C THR A 555 1.98 27.89 -13.97
N GLU A 556 3.04 28.17 -14.73
CA GLU A 556 4.42 28.09 -14.24
C GLU A 556 4.62 28.95 -12.98
N GLN A 557 4.01 30.13 -12.96
CA GLN A 557 4.14 31.04 -11.81
C GLN A 557 3.47 30.46 -10.58
N ASP A 558 2.29 29.85 -10.73
CA ASP A 558 1.58 29.21 -9.61
C ASP A 558 2.39 28.06 -9.01
N LEU A 559 2.99 27.22 -9.87
CA LEU A 559 3.85 26.11 -9.44
C LEU A 559 5.09 26.61 -8.69
N LYS A 560 5.70 27.71 -9.18
CA LYS A 560 6.86 28.34 -8.54
C LYS A 560 6.48 28.90 -7.15
N GLU A 561 5.34 29.58 -7.04
CA GLU A 561 4.84 30.13 -5.77
C GLU A 561 4.52 29.01 -4.77
N PHE A 562 3.88 27.94 -5.23
CA PHE A 562 3.59 26.76 -4.41
C PHE A 562 4.88 26.12 -3.89
N SER A 563 5.85 25.92 -4.80
CA SER A 563 7.15 25.31 -4.45
C SER A 563 7.92 26.15 -3.42
N ALA A 564 7.92 27.46 -3.57
CA ALA A 564 8.60 28.37 -2.64
C ALA A 564 8.01 28.25 -1.21
N ARG A 565 6.67 28.18 -1.12
CA ARG A 565 5.97 28.02 0.16
C ARG A 565 6.24 26.65 0.77
N GLY A 566 6.27 25.61 -0.07
CA GLY A 566 6.63 24.24 0.35
C GLY A 566 8.04 24.21 0.94
N GLN A 567 9.01 24.84 0.27
CA GLN A 567 10.40 24.89 0.76
C GLN A 567 10.51 25.63 2.11
N ALA A 568 9.72 26.69 2.31
CA ALA A 568 9.70 27.39 3.60
C ALA A 568 9.19 26.49 4.73
N LEU A 569 8.15 25.70 4.46
CA LEU A 569 7.60 24.75 5.42
C LEU A 569 8.60 23.62 5.70
N ILE A 570 9.25 23.08 4.66
CA ILE A 570 10.31 22.04 4.81
C ILE A 570 11.41 22.56 5.73
N ALA A 571 11.90 23.79 5.47
CA ALA A 571 12.97 24.40 6.28
C ALA A 571 12.56 24.57 7.74
N GLN A 572 11.29 24.90 8.01
CA GLN A 572 10.76 24.97 9.38
C GLN A 572 10.82 23.60 10.07
N TYR A 573 10.32 22.56 9.40
CA TYR A 573 10.29 21.21 9.98
C TYR A 573 11.68 20.59 10.15
N ASP A 574 12.63 20.93 9.26
CA ASP A 574 14.04 20.51 9.38
C ASP A 574 14.68 21.07 10.68
N GLY A 575 14.13 22.14 11.21
CA GLY A 575 14.58 22.73 12.48
C GLY A 575 14.08 22.02 13.73
N TYR A 576 13.12 21.10 13.63
CA TYR A 576 12.56 20.41 14.79
C TYR A 576 13.33 19.12 15.09
N ALA A 577 13.52 18.86 16.39
CA ALA A 577 14.16 17.63 16.88
C ALA A 577 13.28 16.99 17.96
N VAL A 578 13.21 15.68 17.92
CA VAL A 578 12.49 14.87 18.92
C VAL A 578 13.48 13.86 19.51
N PHE A 579 13.63 13.85 20.81
CA PHE A 579 14.51 12.92 21.53
C PHE A 579 15.98 13.00 21.09
N ASP A 580 16.53 14.20 20.93
CA ASP A 580 17.93 14.43 20.51
C ASP A 580 18.30 13.83 19.15
N UNK A 581 17.35 13.54 18.42
CA UNK A 581 17.65 12.99 17.13
C UNK A 581 17.23 14.01 16.16
N UNK A 582 17.75 14.02 15.37
CA UNK A 582 17.32 14.84 14.35
C UNK A 582 16.02 14.36 13.94
N UNK A 583 15.44 15.03 14.11
CA UNK A 583 14.21 14.71 13.83
C UNK A 583 14.07 14.03 12.65
N UNK A 584 13.90 13.31 12.97
CA UNK A 584 13.84 12.66 11.99
C UNK A 584 13.24 13.24 10.90
N ARG A 585 13.54 13.20 10.06
CA ARG A 585 13.09 13.34 8.71
C ARG A 585 11.82 12.51 8.44
N ALA A 586 11.02 12.30 9.46
CA ALA A 586 9.87 11.39 9.38
C ALA A 586 8.54 12.15 9.23
N ILE A 587 8.59 13.38 8.78
CA ILE A 587 7.35 14.12 8.56
C ILE A 587 7.06 14.13 7.07
N CYS A 588 5.94 13.50 6.72
CA CYS A 588 5.41 13.58 5.37
C CYS A 588 4.96 15.02 5.14
N VAL A 589 5.80 15.80 4.49
CA VAL A 589 5.44 17.17 4.12
C VAL A 589 4.49 17.08 2.92
N ILE A 590 3.33 17.63 3.09
CA ILE A 590 2.36 17.74 2.00
C ILE A 590 3.01 18.58 0.88
N GLY A 591 3.34 17.94 -0.22
CA GLY A 591 3.84 18.59 -1.41
C GLY A 591 5.32 18.94 -1.44
N GLY A 592 6.15 18.30 -0.62
CA GLY A 592 7.57 18.61 -0.59
C GLY A 592 8.48 17.52 -1.13
N GLN A 593 9.51 17.90 -1.86
CA GLN A 593 10.64 17.01 -2.16
C GLN A 593 11.48 16.88 -0.89
N SER A 594 11.23 15.89 -0.08
CA SER A 594 12.13 15.60 1.02
C SER A 594 13.21 14.64 0.56
N LYS A 595 14.46 15.00 0.72
CA LYS A 595 15.55 14.05 0.72
C LYS A 595 15.52 13.35 2.08
N ILE A 596 15.08 12.11 2.12
CA ILE A 596 15.17 11.25 3.31
C ILE A 596 16.61 10.73 3.40
#